data_2c90b02e2487274d291f63d16de12eb4
#
_entry.id   2c90b02e2487274d291f63d16de12eb4
#
_cell.length_a   1.000
_cell.length_b   1.000
_cell.length_c   1.000
_cell.angle_alpha   90.00
_cell.angle_beta   90.00
_cell.angle_gamma   90.00
#
_symmetry.space_group_name_H-M   'P 1'
#
loop_
_entity.id
_entity.type
_entity.pdbx_description
1 polymer ?
#
loop_
_entity_poly.entity_id
_entity_poly.type
_entity_poly.pdbx_seq_one_letter_code
_entity_poly.pdbx_strand_id
1 'polypeptide(L)'
;MVISTIVLTLGVIWGPACLQAVQERNFWITFDRQWRMVMIEANRYDEQVKIDFSHISNHSRVIFTFEKSNKVTKLDYPPQLQNARNVEAVYRKGGGLKMQKVMIKNMRTKQVYTLVPQIGVGGKYVIQKQ
;
A
#
# COMPACT_ATOMS: atom_id res chain seq x y z
N MET A 1 19.05 16.85 2.85
CA MET A 1 18.47 18.19 2.99
C MET A 1 18.43 18.95 1.69
N VAL A 2 19.52 18.98 0.94
CA VAL A 2 19.57 19.64 -0.38
C VAL A 2 18.54 19.03 -1.34
N ILE A 3 18.38 17.70 -1.31
CA ILE A 3 17.42 16.99 -2.16
C ILE A 3 15.99 17.43 -1.87
N SER A 4 15.61 17.57 -0.59
CA SER A 4 14.27 18.01 -0.21
C SER A 4 13.98 19.43 -0.70
N THR A 5 14.96 20.32 -0.59
CA THR A 5 14.86 21.71 -1.08
C THR A 5 14.68 21.73 -2.60
N ILE A 6 15.44 20.92 -3.33
CA ILE A 6 15.34 20.81 -4.79
C ILE A 6 13.96 20.31 -5.19
N VAL A 7 13.43 19.30 -4.50
CA VAL A 7 12.09 18.74 -4.78
C VAL A 7 11.02 19.81 -4.55
N LEU A 8 11.10 20.57 -3.47
CA LEU A 8 10.16 21.66 -3.19
C LEU A 8 10.24 22.75 -4.25
N THR A 9 11.45 23.11 -4.66
CA THR A 9 11.67 24.11 -5.70
C THR A 9 11.07 23.65 -7.04
N LEU A 10 11.32 22.40 -7.42
CA LEU A 10 10.74 21.80 -8.63
C LEU A 10 9.21 21.76 -8.55
N GLY A 11 8.67 21.42 -7.37
CA GLY A 11 7.23 21.42 -7.16
C GLY A 11 6.59 22.77 -7.37
N VAL A 12 7.26 23.83 -6.94
CA VAL A 12 6.80 25.22 -7.17
C VAL A 12 6.87 25.58 -8.65
N ILE A 13 7.97 25.22 -9.33
CA ILE A 13 8.18 25.52 -10.75
C ILE A 13 7.25 24.70 -11.65
N TRP A 14 7.12 23.42 -11.37
CA TRP A 14 6.37 22.46 -12.22
C TRP A 14 4.90 22.31 -11.80
N GLY A 15 4.52 22.92 -10.68
CA GLY A 15 3.15 22.95 -10.20
C GLY A 15 2.69 21.71 -9.42
N PRO A 16 1.38 21.66 -9.07
CA PRO A 16 0.82 20.60 -8.22
C PRO A 16 0.98 19.20 -8.76
N ALA A 17 0.96 19.01 -10.09
CA ALA A 17 1.09 17.69 -10.70
C ALA A 17 2.42 17.01 -10.36
N CYS A 18 3.51 17.78 -10.30
CA CYS A 18 4.82 17.26 -9.92
C CYS A 18 4.85 16.80 -8.46
N LEU A 19 4.27 17.60 -7.56
CA LEU A 19 4.18 17.26 -6.15
C LEU A 19 3.33 15.98 -5.94
N GLN A 20 2.23 15.88 -6.68
CA GLN A 20 1.38 14.69 -6.60
C GLN A 20 2.10 13.44 -7.08
N ALA A 21 2.89 13.54 -8.14
CA ALA A 21 3.70 12.42 -8.62
C ALA A 21 4.71 11.96 -7.58
N VAL A 22 5.35 12.90 -6.87
CA VAL A 22 6.28 12.57 -5.78
C VAL A 22 5.56 11.91 -4.62
N GLN A 23 4.37 12.39 -4.25
CA GLN A 23 3.56 11.79 -3.19
C GLN A 23 3.17 10.34 -3.54
N GLU A 24 2.78 10.09 -4.78
CA GLU A 24 2.42 8.75 -5.25
C GLU A 24 3.61 7.80 -5.18
N ARG A 25 4.76 8.26 -5.64
CA ARG A 25 6.00 7.46 -5.57
C ARG A 25 6.36 7.13 -4.13
N ASN A 26 6.31 8.12 -3.25
CA ASN A 26 6.61 7.94 -1.83
C ASN A 26 5.62 6.97 -1.17
N PHE A 27 4.35 7.04 -1.56
CA PHE A 27 3.35 6.09 -1.08
C PHE A 27 3.73 4.65 -1.43
N TRP A 28 4.10 4.39 -2.70
CA TRP A 28 4.44 3.03 -3.14
C TRP A 28 5.70 2.50 -2.43
N ILE A 29 6.69 3.35 -2.21
CA ILE A 29 7.90 2.99 -1.47
C ILE A 29 7.55 2.65 -0.02
N THR A 30 6.73 3.47 0.62
CA THR A 30 6.31 3.25 2.01
C THR A 30 5.44 2.01 2.14
N PHE A 31 4.52 1.81 1.20
CA PHE A 31 3.66 0.63 1.17
C PHE A 31 4.48 -0.65 1.09
N ASP A 32 5.44 -0.72 0.17
CA ASP A 32 6.29 -1.90 0.01
C ASP A 32 7.11 -2.17 1.27
N ARG A 33 7.67 -1.13 1.88
CA ARG A 33 8.44 -1.26 3.12
C ARG A 33 7.58 -1.77 4.27
N GLN A 34 6.40 -1.20 4.46
CA GLN A 34 5.50 -1.64 5.51
C GLN A 34 5.01 -3.06 5.29
N TRP A 35 4.69 -3.41 4.05
CA TRP A 35 4.30 -4.76 3.70
C TRP A 35 5.38 -5.77 4.10
N ARG A 36 6.62 -5.50 3.71
CA ARG A 36 7.75 -6.38 4.06
C ARG A 36 7.95 -6.50 5.56
N MET A 37 7.87 -5.39 6.29
CA MET A 37 8.02 -5.40 7.74
C MET A 37 6.92 -6.21 8.41
N VAL A 38 5.68 -6.06 7.94
CA VAL A 38 4.53 -6.80 8.47
C VAL A 38 4.72 -8.31 8.22
N MET A 39 5.16 -8.69 7.02
CA MET A 39 5.38 -10.11 6.69
C MET A 39 6.51 -10.71 7.54
N ILE A 40 7.59 -9.98 7.73
CA ILE A 40 8.71 -10.42 8.58
C ILE A 40 8.24 -10.62 10.01
N GLU A 41 7.49 -9.68 10.55
CA GLU A 41 6.98 -9.75 11.92
C GLU A 41 5.98 -10.90 12.08
N ALA A 42 5.08 -11.10 11.12
CA ALA A 42 4.13 -12.19 11.13
C ALA A 42 4.83 -13.56 11.14
N ASN A 43 5.90 -13.71 10.35
CA ASN A 43 6.68 -14.93 10.31
C ASN A 43 7.49 -15.13 11.59
N ARG A 44 8.07 -14.07 12.13
CA ARG A 44 8.90 -14.13 13.34
C ARG A 44 8.11 -14.57 14.56
N TYR A 45 6.89 -14.05 14.73
CA TYR A 45 6.06 -14.34 15.90
C TYR A 45 4.95 -15.35 15.62
N ASP A 46 4.97 -15.97 14.44
CA ASP A 46 3.94 -16.95 14.00
C ASP A 46 2.53 -16.40 14.24
N GLU A 47 2.30 -15.19 13.74
CA GLU A 47 1.08 -14.44 13.98
C GLU A 47 0.32 -14.20 12.68
N GLN A 48 -1.01 -14.36 12.73
CA GLN A 48 -1.87 -14.07 11.60
C GLN A 48 -2.07 -12.56 11.48
N VAL A 49 -1.97 -12.04 10.26
CA VAL A 49 -2.17 -10.62 9.95
C VAL A 49 -3.37 -10.46 9.05
N LYS A 50 -4.27 -9.57 9.43
CA LYS A 50 -5.41 -9.16 8.62
C LYS A 50 -5.06 -7.85 7.94
N ILE A 51 -5.24 -7.77 6.63
CA ILE A 51 -4.91 -6.59 5.84
C ILE A 51 -6.19 -6.09 5.20
N ASP A 52 -6.62 -4.88 5.59
CA ASP A 52 -7.84 -4.26 5.08
C ASP A 52 -7.49 -3.13 4.13
N PHE A 53 -7.85 -3.28 2.87
CA PHE A 53 -7.80 -2.20 1.88
C PHE A 53 -9.17 -1.55 1.86
N SER A 54 -9.27 -0.35 2.41
CA SER A 54 -10.58 0.29 2.59
C SER A 54 -10.65 1.65 1.92
N HIS A 55 -11.84 2.01 1.48
CA HIS A 55 -12.17 3.32 0.95
C HIS A 55 -13.46 3.79 1.60
N ILE A 56 -13.37 4.78 2.47
CA ILE A 56 -14.49 5.31 3.25
C ILE A 56 -14.42 6.84 3.21
N SER A 57 -15.55 7.50 2.92
CA SER A 57 -15.66 8.97 2.91
C SER A 57 -14.60 9.64 2.03
N ASN A 58 -14.41 9.13 0.81
CA ASN A 58 -13.44 9.60 -0.18
C ASN A 58 -11.99 9.51 0.31
N HIS A 59 -11.72 8.64 1.27
CA HIS A 59 -10.40 8.41 1.80
C HIS A 59 -10.07 6.93 1.76
N SER A 60 -8.95 6.57 1.15
CA SER A 60 -8.47 5.19 1.07
C SER A 60 -7.29 4.99 2.00
N ARG A 61 -7.24 3.81 2.59
CA ARG A 61 -6.14 3.41 3.48
C ARG A 61 -5.98 1.90 3.47
N VAL A 62 -4.80 1.45 3.89
CA VAL A 62 -4.56 0.05 4.18
C VAL A 62 -4.26 -0.08 5.68
N ILE A 63 -4.90 -1.07 6.30
CA ILE A 63 -4.78 -1.31 7.75
C ILE A 63 -4.26 -2.73 7.95
N PHE A 64 -3.13 -2.86 8.63
CA PHE A 64 -2.55 -4.15 9.01
C PHE A 64 -2.86 -4.40 10.48
N THR A 65 -3.58 -5.48 10.76
CA THR A 65 -3.94 -5.85 12.14
C THR A 65 -3.35 -7.21 12.48
N PHE A 66 -2.51 -7.24 13.51
CA PHE A 66 -1.96 -8.47 14.05
C PHE A 66 -2.97 -9.03 15.05
N GLU A 67 -3.55 -10.18 14.72
CA GLU A 67 -4.67 -10.72 15.51
C GLU A 67 -4.27 -11.13 16.93
N LYS A 68 -3.05 -11.64 17.10
CA LYS A 68 -2.60 -12.14 18.41
C LYS A 68 -2.21 -11.03 19.36
N SER A 69 -1.47 -10.04 18.88
CA SER A 69 -0.98 -8.91 19.70
C SER A 69 -1.91 -7.71 19.66
N ASN A 70 -2.90 -7.69 18.76
CA ASN A 70 -3.80 -6.56 18.50
C ASN A 70 -3.06 -5.29 18.04
N LYS A 71 -1.84 -5.45 17.54
CA LYS A 71 -1.09 -4.35 16.98
C LYS A 71 -1.69 -3.92 15.65
N VAL A 72 -1.87 -2.61 15.47
CA VAL A 72 -2.48 -2.04 14.25
C VAL A 72 -1.52 -1.05 13.63
N THR A 73 -1.29 -1.20 12.34
CA THR A 73 -0.50 -0.26 11.53
C THR A 73 -1.37 0.23 10.38
N LYS A 74 -1.41 1.53 10.18
CA LYS A 74 -2.24 2.15 9.15
C LYS A 74 -1.37 2.93 8.18
N LEU A 75 -1.72 2.90 6.90
CA LEU A 75 -1.10 3.70 5.88
C LEU A 75 -2.19 4.40 5.06
N ASP A 76 -2.20 5.72 5.10
CA ASP A 76 -3.14 6.52 4.34
C ASP A 76 -2.62 6.74 2.93
N TYR A 77 -3.53 6.69 1.96
CA TYR A 77 -3.20 6.95 0.56
C TYR A 77 -3.20 8.46 0.30
N PRO A 78 -2.39 8.94 -0.66
CA PRO A 78 -2.59 10.29 -1.19
C PRO A 78 -4.00 10.42 -1.74
N PRO A 79 -4.59 11.61 -1.73
CA PRO A 79 -6.00 11.78 -2.16
C PRO A 79 -6.30 11.29 -3.57
N GLN A 80 -5.32 11.32 -4.47
CA GLN A 80 -5.50 10.90 -5.86
C GLN A 80 -5.46 9.38 -6.06
N LEU A 81 -4.98 8.61 -5.08
CA LEU A 81 -4.98 7.15 -5.13
C LEU A 81 -6.18 6.63 -4.35
N GLN A 82 -6.96 5.75 -4.95
CA GLN A 82 -8.16 5.20 -4.33
C GLN A 82 -8.29 3.71 -4.61
N ASN A 83 -8.70 2.96 -3.59
CA ASN A 83 -9.11 1.57 -3.77
C ASN A 83 -10.44 1.54 -4.53
N ALA A 84 -10.54 0.69 -5.55
CA ALA A 84 -11.77 0.55 -6.31
C ALA A 84 -12.91 -0.04 -5.47
N ARG A 85 -12.55 -0.89 -4.49
CA ARG A 85 -13.49 -1.50 -3.56
C ARG A 85 -12.75 -1.90 -2.28
N ASN A 86 -13.50 -2.19 -1.23
CA ASN A 86 -12.92 -2.72 0.00
C ASN A 86 -12.54 -4.18 -0.20
N VAL A 87 -11.29 -4.52 0.13
CA VAL A 87 -10.78 -5.88 0.02
C VAL A 87 -10.10 -6.24 1.33
N GLU A 88 -10.36 -7.44 1.82
CA GLU A 88 -9.73 -7.99 3.00
C GLU A 88 -8.78 -9.10 2.60
N ALA A 89 -7.56 -9.06 3.11
CA ALA A 89 -6.55 -10.08 2.91
C ALA A 89 -6.12 -10.65 4.26
N VAL A 90 -5.67 -11.90 4.25
CA VAL A 90 -5.17 -12.57 5.45
C VAL A 90 -3.86 -13.24 5.10
N TYR A 91 -2.84 -13.03 5.93
CA TYR A 91 -1.56 -13.72 5.82
C TYR A 91 -1.28 -14.53 7.07
N ARG A 92 -0.84 -15.76 6.89
CA ARG A 92 -0.41 -16.62 7.98
C ARG A 92 0.81 -17.43 7.56
N LYS A 93 1.78 -17.56 8.47
CA LYS A 93 2.96 -18.38 8.25
C LYS A 93 2.52 -19.84 7.98
N GLY A 94 3.00 -20.39 6.89
CA GLY A 94 2.63 -21.75 6.47
C GLY A 94 1.32 -21.84 5.70
N GLY A 95 0.39 -20.91 5.90
CA GLY A 95 -0.87 -20.84 5.16
C GLY A 95 -0.83 -19.91 3.96
N GLY A 96 0.18 -19.04 3.89
CA GLY A 96 0.37 -18.11 2.82
C GLY A 96 -0.57 -16.92 2.85
N LEU A 97 -0.55 -16.16 1.78
CA LEU A 97 -1.37 -14.96 1.60
C LEU A 97 -2.66 -15.32 0.86
N LYS A 98 -3.79 -15.08 1.51
CA LYS A 98 -5.12 -15.24 0.90
C LYS A 98 -5.67 -13.85 0.62
N MET A 99 -5.68 -13.48 -0.64
CA MET A 99 -6.08 -12.13 -1.07
C MET A 99 -6.68 -12.19 -2.45
N GLN A 100 -7.79 -11.46 -2.64
CA GLN A 100 -8.30 -11.17 -3.97
C GLN A 100 -7.47 -10.05 -4.58
N LYS A 101 -7.57 -9.86 -5.89
CA LYS A 101 -6.90 -8.76 -6.56
C LYS A 101 -7.38 -7.43 -5.99
N VAL A 102 -6.45 -6.56 -5.65
CA VAL A 102 -6.74 -5.20 -5.19
C VAL A 102 -6.45 -4.23 -6.30
N MET A 103 -7.45 -3.46 -6.70
CA MET A 103 -7.30 -2.46 -7.75
C MET A 103 -7.21 -1.09 -7.11
N ILE A 104 -6.13 -0.37 -7.38
CA ILE A 104 -5.89 0.98 -6.89
C ILE A 104 -5.84 1.90 -8.10
N LYS A 105 -6.77 2.84 -8.15
CA LYS A 105 -6.87 3.78 -9.27
C LYS A 105 -6.21 5.10 -8.91
N ASN A 106 -5.39 5.60 -9.83
CA ASN A 106 -4.87 6.97 -9.74
C ASN A 106 -5.87 7.89 -10.45
N MET A 107 -6.56 8.71 -9.68
CA MET A 107 -7.60 9.60 -10.21
C MET A 107 -7.02 10.74 -11.04
N ARG A 108 -5.75 11.07 -10.83
CA ARG A 108 -5.05 12.11 -11.59
C ARG A 108 -4.66 11.66 -12.99
N THR A 109 -4.08 10.44 -13.10
CA THR A 109 -3.57 9.92 -14.38
C THR A 109 -4.50 8.93 -15.06
N LYS A 110 -5.53 8.47 -14.34
CA LYS A 110 -6.43 7.39 -14.74
C LYS A 110 -5.76 6.02 -14.84
N GLN A 111 -4.52 5.91 -14.38
CA GLN A 111 -3.79 4.65 -14.32
C GLN A 111 -4.40 3.73 -13.26
N VAL A 112 -4.53 2.46 -13.57
CA VAL A 112 -4.98 1.44 -12.62
C VAL A 112 -3.82 0.52 -12.28
N TYR A 113 -3.59 0.31 -10.98
CA TYR A 113 -2.60 -0.61 -10.46
C TYR A 113 -3.34 -1.79 -9.83
N THR A 114 -2.98 -3.00 -10.23
CA THR A 114 -3.59 -4.20 -9.66
C THR A 114 -2.55 -4.96 -8.86
N LEU A 115 -2.81 -5.14 -7.56
CA LEU A 115 -1.98 -5.97 -6.70
C LEU A 115 -2.47 -7.41 -6.82
N VAL A 116 -1.57 -8.29 -7.23
CA VAL A 116 -1.87 -9.72 -7.40
C VAL A 116 -1.00 -10.52 -6.43
N PRO A 117 -1.60 -11.33 -5.54
CA PRO A 117 -0.80 -12.15 -4.64
C PRO A 117 -0.03 -13.21 -5.42
N GLN A 118 1.21 -13.48 -5.01
CA GLN A 118 2.01 -14.55 -5.59
C GLN A 118 1.78 -15.85 -4.83
N ILE A 119 1.35 -16.88 -5.55
CA ILE A 119 1.09 -18.19 -4.99
C ILE A 119 2.42 -18.93 -4.76
N GLY A 120 2.56 -19.57 -3.60
CA GLY A 120 3.73 -20.39 -3.27
C GLY A 120 4.94 -19.62 -2.76
N VAL A 121 4.85 -18.28 -2.69
CA VAL A 121 5.93 -17.44 -2.17
C VAL A 121 5.35 -16.59 -1.04
N GLY A 122 5.64 -16.97 0.20
CA GLY A 122 5.02 -16.42 1.39
C GLY A 122 4.91 -14.89 1.41
N GLY A 123 3.69 -14.39 1.32
CA GLY A 123 3.38 -12.98 1.53
C GLY A 123 3.84 -12.02 0.46
N LYS A 124 4.21 -12.49 -0.74
CA LYS A 124 4.63 -11.61 -1.83
C LYS A 124 3.48 -11.23 -2.76
N TYR A 125 3.59 -10.08 -3.39
CA TYR A 125 2.64 -9.59 -4.37
C TYR A 125 3.37 -9.02 -5.59
N VAL A 126 2.63 -8.91 -6.70
CA VAL A 126 3.11 -8.26 -7.92
C VAL A 126 2.14 -7.13 -8.27
N ILE A 127 2.66 -6.01 -8.71
CA ILE A 127 1.85 -4.88 -9.17
C ILE A 127 1.80 -4.93 -10.69
N GLN A 128 0.61 -5.03 -11.25
CA GLN A 128 0.36 -4.95 -12.68
C GLN A 128 -0.23 -3.59 -13.01
N LYS A 129 0.36 -2.94 -14.00
CA LYS A 129 -0.04 -1.62 -14.46
C LYS A 129 -0.92 -1.74 -15.69
N GLN A 130 -2.06 -1.11 -15.68
CA GLN A 130 -2.97 -1.11 -16.84
C GLN A 130 -3.08 0.26 -17.47
#